data_977c9a546811c900e4d769bcce7866a1
#
_entry.id   977c9a546811c900e4d769bcce7866a1
#
_cell.length_a   1.000
_cell.length_b   1.000
_cell.length_c   1.000
_cell.angle_alpha   90.00
_cell.angle_beta   90.00
_cell.angle_gamma   90.00
#
_symmetry.space_group_name_H-M   'P 1'
#
loop_
_entity.id
_entity.type
_entity.pdbx_description
1 polymer ?
#
loop_
_entity_poly.entity_id
_entity_poly.type
_entity_poly.pdbx_seq_one_letter_code
_entity_poly.pdbx_strand_id
1 'polypeptide(L)'
;MIYNLVSVRSVIAKVLSDLDIREEMQRTSDYIEWASEAIEKIGSVAQLDRRVSGVDGEPYLEIKDYQASLPSTLFRLNVVAFSETESGEFRKIDPSMSSINTWGIVSDQSMNAPMTGKIVYTVKPGFINLNTRSGFVKISYDSIPVDQHGYPLIPDSVSYSEAIYWYIVMKMT
;
A
#
# COMPACT_ATOMS: atom_id res chain seq x y z
N MET A 1 13.34 7.71 -17.47
CA MET A 1 14.37 8.22 -16.57
C MET A 1 14.28 7.41 -15.29
N ILE A 2 15.35 6.75 -14.91
CA ILE A 2 15.39 5.99 -13.65
C ILE A 2 15.86 6.98 -12.59
N TYR A 3 15.00 7.27 -11.62
CA TYR A 3 15.35 8.10 -10.47
C TYR A 3 15.98 7.24 -9.39
N ASN A 4 17.08 7.71 -8.82
CA ASN A 4 17.53 7.18 -7.52
C ASN A 4 16.55 7.60 -6.45
N LEU A 5 16.39 6.76 -5.43
CA LEU A 5 15.60 7.10 -4.27
C LEU A 5 16.53 7.55 -3.14
N VAL A 6 16.15 8.61 -2.45
CA VAL A 6 16.85 9.13 -1.28
C VAL A 6 15.90 9.22 -0.10
N SER A 7 16.44 9.09 1.12
CA SER A 7 15.62 9.20 2.32
C SER A 7 15.15 10.64 2.53
N VAL A 8 13.87 10.81 2.88
CA VAL A 8 13.30 12.10 3.26
C VAL A 8 13.98 12.71 4.50
N ARG A 9 14.76 11.91 5.22
CA ARG A 9 15.56 12.37 6.37
C ARG A 9 16.45 13.56 6.02
N SER A 10 17.01 13.60 4.82
CA SER A 10 17.84 14.72 4.36
C SER A 10 17.04 16.03 4.24
N VAL A 11 15.79 15.93 3.80
CA VAL A 11 14.88 17.09 3.71
C VAL A 11 14.50 17.58 5.11
N ILE A 12 14.16 16.66 6.01
CA ILE A 12 13.85 16.99 7.42
C ILE A 12 15.05 17.66 8.08
N ALA A 13 16.26 17.11 7.91
CA ALA A 13 17.48 17.68 8.45
C ALA A 13 17.72 19.11 7.94
N LYS A 14 17.42 19.37 6.65
CA LYS A 14 17.49 20.71 6.08
C LYS A 14 16.50 21.68 6.73
N VAL A 15 15.23 21.27 6.89
CA VAL A 15 14.20 22.08 7.58
C VAL A 15 14.65 22.46 8.97
N LEU A 16 15.13 21.49 9.75
CA LEU A 16 15.58 21.73 11.13
C LEU A 16 16.78 22.67 11.18
N SER A 17 17.72 22.54 10.25
CA SER A 17 18.89 23.42 10.15
C SER A 17 18.49 24.85 9.77
N ASP A 18 17.63 25.00 8.76
CA ASP A 18 17.25 26.33 8.25
C ASP A 18 16.39 27.12 9.25
N LEU A 19 15.63 26.42 10.09
CA LEU A 19 14.80 27.03 11.13
C LEU A 19 15.46 27.08 12.52
N ASP A 20 16.74 26.70 12.63
CA ASP A 20 17.51 26.65 13.88
C ASP A 20 16.79 25.90 15.02
N ILE A 21 16.14 24.79 14.67
CA ILE A 21 15.40 23.96 15.63
C ILE A 21 16.38 22.99 16.31
N ARG A 22 16.48 23.09 17.63
CA ARG A 22 17.33 22.20 18.42
C ARG A 22 16.78 20.78 18.50
N GLU A 23 17.66 19.79 18.53
CA GLU A 23 17.30 18.35 18.59
C GLU A 23 16.33 18.02 19.75
N GLU A 24 16.47 18.68 20.87
CA GLU A 24 15.61 18.48 22.06
C GLU A 24 14.13 18.84 21.84
N MET A 25 13.82 19.63 20.81
CA MET A 25 12.46 20.03 20.44
C MET A 25 11.90 19.22 19.27
N GLN A 26 12.64 18.21 18.80
CA GLN A 26 12.25 17.49 17.60
C GLN A 26 11.13 16.48 17.89
N ARG A 27 10.02 16.67 17.22
CA ARG A 27 8.95 15.68 17.09
C ARG A 27 9.15 14.88 15.80
N THR A 28 10.11 13.99 15.79
CA THR A 28 10.49 13.22 14.59
C THR A 28 9.31 12.51 13.94
N SER A 29 8.37 11.99 14.73
CA SER A 29 7.13 11.37 14.24
C SER A 29 6.29 12.33 13.41
N ASP A 30 6.15 13.58 13.87
CA ASP A 30 5.32 14.59 13.19
C ASP A 30 5.94 14.95 11.82
N TYR A 31 7.26 15.06 11.75
CA TYR A 31 7.95 15.33 10.47
C TYR A 31 7.82 14.18 9.48
N ILE A 32 7.89 12.93 9.95
CA ILE A 32 7.66 11.74 9.10
C ILE A 32 6.22 11.72 8.60
N GLU A 33 5.25 12.02 9.46
CA GLU A 33 3.85 12.10 9.10
C GLU A 33 3.60 13.17 8.05
N TRP A 34 4.09 14.39 8.26
CA TRP A 34 3.93 15.50 7.31
C TRP A 34 4.64 15.23 5.97
N ALA A 35 5.81 14.59 6.00
CA ALA A 35 6.48 14.17 4.78
C ALA A 35 5.65 13.10 4.03
N SER A 36 5.06 12.15 4.74
CA SER A 36 4.19 11.13 4.16
C SER A 36 2.93 11.75 3.55
N GLU A 37 2.29 12.68 4.22
CA GLU A 37 1.16 13.45 3.67
C GLU A 37 1.55 14.22 2.39
N ALA A 38 2.74 14.83 2.37
CA ALA A 38 3.23 15.53 1.19
C ALA A 38 3.41 14.57 0.01
N ILE A 39 4.02 13.40 0.26
CA ILE A 39 4.22 12.34 -0.74
C ILE A 39 2.87 11.88 -1.31
N GLU A 40 1.88 11.63 -0.46
CA GLU A 40 0.53 11.24 -0.91
C GLU A 40 -0.12 12.33 -1.77
N LYS A 41 0.00 13.59 -1.40
CA LYS A 41 -0.55 14.73 -2.16
C LYS A 41 0.14 14.92 -3.50
N ILE A 42 1.44 14.71 -3.59
CA ILE A 42 2.18 14.77 -4.86
C ILE A 42 1.70 13.62 -5.77
N GLY A 43 1.52 12.42 -5.24
CA GLY A 43 0.93 11.27 -5.94
C GLY A 43 1.69 10.82 -7.19
N SER A 44 2.98 11.13 -7.30
CA SER A 44 3.78 10.78 -8.48
C SER A 44 4.07 9.28 -8.52
N VAL A 45 3.90 8.67 -9.69
CA VAL A 45 4.23 7.25 -9.91
C VAL A 45 5.72 6.96 -9.64
N ALA A 46 6.59 7.95 -9.84
CA ALA A 46 8.03 7.82 -9.62
C ALA A 46 8.43 7.59 -8.15
N GLN A 47 7.54 7.89 -7.21
CA GLN A 47 7.77 7.69 -5.77
C GLN A 47 7.34 6.31 -5.28
N LEU A 48 6.68 5.51 -6.12
CA LEU A 48 6.10 4.23 -5.75
C LEU A 48 7.00 3.07 -6.18
N ASP A 49 7.11 2.09 -5.31
CA ASP A 49 7.74 0.81 -5.59
C ASP A 49 6.69 -0.25 -5.86
N ARG A 50 6.82 -0.94 -6.99
CA ARG A 50 5.88 -2.02 -7.35
C ARG A 50 6.32 -3.33 -6.73
N ARG A 51 5.44 -3.90 -5.93
CA ARG A 51 5.65 -5.15 -5.22
C ARG A 51 4.66 -6.22 -5.65
N VAL A 52 5.06 -7.46 -5.50
CA VAL A 52 4.23 -8.64 -5.77
C VAL A 52 4.34 -9.60 -4.60
N SER A 53 3.21 -9.94 -3.97
CA SER A 53 3.19 -10.93 -2.89
C SER A 53 3.58 -12.31 -3.42
N GLY A 54 4.28 -13.10 -2.61
CA GLY A 54 4.84 -14.40 -3.01
C GLY A 54 6.11 -14.31 -3.85
N VAL A 55 6.71 -13.12 -4.00
CA VAL A 55 7.98 -12.88 -4.69
C VAL A 55 8.88 -12.07 -3.75
N ASP A 56 10.19 -12.23 -3.88
CA ASP A 56 11.20 -11.49 -3.14
C ASP A 56 11.07 -11.56 -1.60
N GLY A 57 10.59 -12.70 -1.09
CA GLY A 57 10.44 -12.94 0.35
C GLY A 57 9.12 -12.43 0.93
N GLU A 58 8.25 -11.81 0.15
CA GLU A 58 6.91 -11.46 0.57
C GLU A 58 5.98 -12.67 0.53
N PRO A 59 5.24 -12.96 1.62
CA PRO A 59 4.34 -14.12 1.64
C PRO A 59 3.12 -13.88 0.75
N TYR A 60 2.50 -14.97 0.30
CA TYR A 60 1.14 -14.92 -0.22
C TYR A 60 0.16 -14.51 0.88
N LEU A 61 -0.96 -13.92 0.48
CA LEU A 61 -2.04 -13.61 1.40
C LEU A 61 -2.93 -14.85 1.56
N GLU A 62 -3.01 -15.38 2.78
CA GLU A 62 -3.90 -16.50 3.09
C GLU A 62 -5.32 -16.00 3.36
N ILE A 63 -6.31 -16.62 2.72
CA ILE A 63 -7.72 -16.31 2.97
C ILE A 63 -8.18 -17.10 4.19
N LYS A 64 -8.71 -16.40 5.17
CA LYS A 64 -9.35 -16.96 6.37
C LYS A 64 -10.74 -16.37 6.52
N ASP A 65 -11.76 -17.23 6.48
CA ASP A 65 -13.15 -16.82 6.58
C ASP A 65 -13.52 -15.65 5.64
N TYR A 66 -13.26 -15.86 4.34
CA TYR A 66 -13.58 -14.92 3.26
C TYR A 66 -12.73 -13.63 3.24
N GLN A 67 -11.70 -13.54 4.08
CA GLN A 67 -10.87 -12.34 4.19
C GLN A 67 -9.38 -12.66 4.13
N ALA A 68 -8.61 -11.76 3.56
CA ALA A 68 -7.16 -11.76 3.66
C ALA A 68 -6.66 -10.37 4.06
N SER A 69 -5.67 -10.29 4.95
CA SER A 69 -5.08 -9.03 5.36
C SER A 69 -4.20 -8.45 4.27
N LEU A 70 -4.38 -7.18 3.97
CA LEU A 70 -3.53 -6.45 3.04
C LEU A 70 -2.26 -5.95 3.73
N PRO A 71 -1.13 -5.85 3.01
CA PRO A 71 0.08 -5.25 3.56
C PRO A 71 -0.16 -3.81 4.02
N SER A 72 0.39 -3.43 5.16
CA SER A 72 0.26 -2.07 5.70
C SER A 72 0.92 -0.99 4.81
N THR A 73 1.89 -1.40 3.98
CA THR A 73 2.59 -0.54 3.03
C THR A 73 1.86 -0.37 1.71
N LEU A 74 0.72 -1.01 1.53
CA LEU A 74 -0.05 -0.94 0.29
C LEU A 74 -0.61 0.46 0.09
N PHE A 75 -0.20 1.12 -0.98
CA PHE A 75 -0.72 2.40 -1.42
C PHE A 75 -1.82 2.22 -2.47
N ARG A 76 -1.56 1.39 -3.49
CA ARG A 76 -2.51 1.12 -4.58
C ARG A 76 -2.45 -0.34 -5.01
N LEU A 77 -3.60 -0.98 -5.08
CA LEU A 77 -3.76 -2.34 -5.58
C LEU A 77 -3.87 -2.32 -7.11
N ASN A 78 -3.05 -3.12 -7.80
CA ASN A 78 -3.02 -3.15 -9.26
C ASN A 78 -3.69 -4.41 -9.82
N VAL A 79 -3.29 -5.58 -9.33
CA VAL A 79 -3.79 -6.87 -9.81
C VAL A 79 -4.00 -7.81 -8.64
N VAL A 80 -5.05 -8.59 -8.70
CA VAL A 80 -5.36 -9.66 -7.74
C VAL A 80 -5.48 -10.98 -8.49
N ALA A 81 -4.81 -12.01 -8.00
CA ALA A 81 -4.91 -13.36 -8.51
C ALA A 81 -5.18 -14.34 -7.37
N PHE A 82 -5.93 -15.37 -7.63
CA PHE A 82 -6.37 -16.38 -6.67
C PHE A 82 -5.85 -17.77 -7.05
N SER A 83 -5.54 -18.56 -6.04
CA SER A 83 -5.29 -20.02 -6.16
C SER A 83 -5.89 -20.73 -4.94
N GLU A 84 -6.36 -21.95 -5.13
CA GLU A 84 -6.84 -22.79 -4.03
C GLU A 84 -5.70 -23.27 -3.13
N THR A 85 -4.50 -23.40 -3.69
CA THR A 85 -3.30 -23.86 -2.97
C THR A 85 -2.14 -22.89 -3.16
N GLU A 86 -1.25 -22.84 -2.20
CA GLU A 86 -0.07 -21.97 -2.24
C GLU A 86 0.86 -22.24 -3.43
N SER A 87 1.00 -23.51 -3.79
CA SER A 87 1.81 -23.96 -4.92
C SER A 87 1.03 -24.07 -6.24
N GLY A 88 -0.24 -23.69 -6.23
CA GLY A 88 -1.11 -23.79 -7.38
C GLY A 88 -0.91 -22.68 -8.42
N GLU A 89 -1.66 -22.79 -9.51
CA GLU A 89 -1.69 -21.75 -10.53
C GLU A 89 -2.56 -20.59 -10.07
N PHE A 90 -1.97 -19.40 -9.98
CA PHE A 90 -2.70 -18.18 -9.65
C PHE A 90 -3.38 -17.60 -10.88
N ARG A 91 -4.69 -17.45 -10.82
CA ARG A 91 -5.51 -16.90 -11.90
C ARG A 91 -6.02 -15.52 -11.51
N LYS A 92 -5.88 -14.57 -12.42
CA LYS A 92 -6.40 -13.21 -12.22
C LYS A 92 -7.90 -13.27 -11.94
N ILE A 93 -8.32 -12.52 -10.93
CA ILE A 93 -9.72 -12.35 -10.57
C ILE A 93 -10.15 -10.89 -10.70
N ASP A 94 -11.44 -10.65 -10.87
CA ASP A 94 -12.00 -9.33 -11.07
C ASP A 94 -12.62 -8.79 -9.78
N PRO A 95 -12.64 -7.45 -9.62
CA PRO A 95 -13.36 -6.84 -8.52
C PRO A 95 -14.88 -7.11 -8.66
N SER A 96 -15.54 -7.33 -7.53
CA SER A 96 -16.99 -7.45 -7.49
C SER A 96 -17.65 -6.09 -7.60
N MET A 97 -18.69 -6.01 -8.42
CA MET A 97 -19.57 -4.85 -8.48
C MET A 97 -20.54 -4.78 -7.30
N SER A 98 -20.70 -5.88 -6.56
CA SER A 98 -21.55 -6.00 -5.38
C SER A 98 -20.76 -6.46 -4.18
N SER A 99 -20.78 -5.70 -3.10
CA SER A 99 -20.15 -6.09 -1.83
C SER A 99 -20.78 -7.35 -1.23
N ILE A 100 -22.01 -7.63 -1.54
CA ILE A 100 -22.74 -8.82 -1.06
C ILE A 100 -22.05 -10.10 -1.55
N ASN A 101 -21.61 -10.13 -2.80
CA ASN A 101 -20.96 -11.30 -3.40
C ASN A 101 -19.59 -11.63 -2.81
N THR A 102 -18.99 -10.70 -2.06
CA THR A 102 -17.65 -10.87 -1.46
C THR A 102 -17.70 -11.09 0.05
N TRP A 103 -18.87 -11.10 0.66
CA TRP A 103 -19.01 -11.29 2.10
C TRP A 103 -19.23 -12.74 2.51
N GLY A 104 -19.33 -13.66 1.57
CA GLY A 104 -19.56 -15.08 1.85
C GLY A 104 -20.94 -15.42 2.41
N ILE A 105 -21.59 -14.46 3.07
CA ILE A 105 -22.89 -14.68 3.73
C ILE A 105 -23.98 -15.05 2.72
N VAL A 106 -23.90 -14.52 1.51
CA VAL A 106 -24.89 -14.76 0.46
C VAL A 106 -24.48 -15.91 -0.44
N SER A 107 -23.22 -16.26 -0.51
CA SER A 107 -22.77 -17.42 -1.28
C SER A 107 -23.33 -18.74 -0.72
N ASP A 108 -23.48 -18.84 0.59
CA ASP A 108 -24.09 -20.00 1.22
C ASP A 108 -25.62 -20.05 1.02
N GLN A 109 -26.26 -18.89 0.89
CA GLN A 109 -27.71 -18.80 0.63
C GLN A 109 -28.05 -18.83 -0.84
N SER A 110 -27.12 -18.47 -1.69
CA SER A 110 -27.30 -18.49 -3.14
C SER A 110 -26.96 -19.83 -3.77
N MET A 111 -26.95 -20.90 -3.00
CA MET A 111 -26.84 -22.25 -3.56
C MET A 111 -27.89 -22.53 -4.66
N ASN A 112 -28.92 -21.71 -4.74
CA ASN A 112 -29.94 -21.77 -5.78
C ASN A 112 -29.79 -20.73 -6.89
N ALA A 113 -28.87 -19.78 -6.75
CA ALA A 113 -28.53 -18.88 -7.85
C ALA A 113 -27.41 -19.54 -8.67
N PRO A 114 -27.47 -19.54 -9.99
CA PRO A 114 -26.35 -19.99 -10.82
C PRO A 114 -25.20 -18.99 -10.66
N MET A 115 -24.55 -19.06 -9.54
CA MET A 115 -23.26 -18.41 -9.36
C MET A 115 -22.33 -19.10 -10.34
N THR A 116 -21.85 -18.38 -11.27
CA THR A 116 -20.92 -18.81 -12.33
C THR A 116 -19.57 -19.28 -11.80
N GLY A 117 -19.48 -19.82 -10.60
CA GLY A 117 -18.21 -20.32 -10.02
C GLY A 117 -17.04 -19.32 -10.03
N LYS A 118 -17.32 -18.07 -10.40
CA LYS A 118 -16.29 -17.04 -10.58
C LYS A 118 -15.89 -16.47 -9.21
N ILE A 119 -14.60 -16.56 -8.90
CA ILE A 119 -14.05 -15.90 -7.72
C ILE A 119 -13.93 -14.40 -8.01
N VAL A 120 -14.45 -13.60 -7.10
CA VAL A 120 -14.41 -12.12 -7.15
C VAL A 120 -13.97 -11.56 -5.81
N TYR A 121 -13.52 -10.31 -5.79
CA TYR A 121 -13.04 -9.66 -4.57
C TYR A 121 -13.60 -8.25 -4.40
N THR A 122 -13.57 -7.78 -3.16
CA THR A 122 -13.83 -6.38 -2.78
C THR A 122 -12.75 -5.92 -1.81
N VAL A 123 -12.25 -4.71 -2.00
CA VAL A 123 -11.24 -4.11 -1.12
C VAL A 123 -11.93 -3.34 0.00
N LYS A 124 -11.50 -3.55 1.23
CA LYS A 124 -11.87 -2.81 2.43
C LYS A 124 -10.61 -2.24 3.09
N PRO A 125 -10.71 -1.24 3.95
CA PRO A 125 -9.55 -0.75 4.69
C PRO A 125 -8.84 -1.89 5.44
N GLY A 126 -7.60 -2.20 5.04
CA GLY A 126 -6.77 -3.24 5.63
C GLY A 126 -7.07 -4.68 5.19
N PHE A 127 -8.11 -4.92 4.42
CA PHE A 127 -8.54 -6.28 4.04
C PHE A 127 -8.98 -6.36 2.58
N ILE A 128 -8.83 -7.55 2.02
CA ILE A 128 -9.50 -7.96 0.79
C ILE A 128 -10.51 -9.07 1.14
N ASN A 129 -11.74 -8.89 0.73
CA ASN A 129 -12.81 -9.86 0.91
C ASN A 129 -13.03 -10.61 -0.41
N LEU A 130 -13.21 -11.92 -0.32
CA LEU A 130 -13.48 -12.78 -1.45
C LEU A 130 -14.76 -13.58 -1.22
N ASN A 131 -15.35 -14.10 -2.29
CA ASN A 131 -16.49 -15.00 -2.23
C ASN A 131 -16.08 -16.48 -2.05
N THR A 132 -14.88 -16.72 -1.56
CA THR A 132 -14.37 -18.04 -1.18
C THR A 132 -13.86 -18.03 0.26
N ARG A 133 -14.11 -19.12 0.99
CA ARG A 133 -13.79 -19.20 2.41
C ARG A 133 -12.31 -19.37 2.69
N SER A 134 -11.58 -20.02 1.78
CA SER A 134 -10.17 -20.34 1.95
C SER A 134 -9.43 -20.28 0.61
N GLY A 135 -8.12 -20.27 0.66
CA GLY A 135 -7.24 -20.22 -0.48
C GLY A 135 -6.14 -19.18 -0.29
N PHE A 136 -5.49 -18.84 -1.37
CA PHE A 136 -4.36 -17.92 -1.40
C PHE A 136 -4.56 -16.83 -2.42
N VAL A 137 -4.13 -15.62 -2.08
CA VAL A 137 -4.19 -14.47 -2.96
C VAL A 137 -2.77 -13.98 -3.23
N LYS A 138 -2.49 -13.74 -4.50
CA LYS A 138 -1.30 -13.04 -4.96
C LYS A 138 -1.72 -11.67 -5.46
N ILE A 139 -1.10 -10.62 -4.94
CA ILE A 139 -1.39 -9.25 -5.33
C ILE A 139 -0.16 -8.58 -5.94
N SER A 140 -0.39 -7.76 -6.95
CA SER A 140 0.56 -6.76 -7.39
C SER A 140 0.07 -5.41 -6.91
N TYR A 141 0.92 -4.67 -6.22
CA TYR A 141 0.55 -3.40 -5.62
C TYR A 141 1.72 -2.40 -5.66
N ASP A 142 1.40 -1.15 -5.58
CA ASP A 142 2.38 -0.09 -5.41
C ASP A 142 2.44 0.31 -3.94
N SER A 143 3.65 0.48 -3.41
CA SER A 143 3.91 0.90 -2.04
C SER A 143 4.79 2.15 -2.03
N ILE A 144 4.72 2.91 -0.95
CA ILE A 144 5.71 3.94 -0.66
C ILE A 144 6.91 3.25 -0.01
N PRO A 145 8.09 3.23 -0.66
CA PRO A 145 9.26 2.61 -0.09
C PRO A 145 9.74 3.39 1.13
N VAL A 146 10.29 2.69 2.12
CA VAL A 146 10.86 3.26 3.33
C VAL A 146 12.30 2.78 3.53
N ASP A 147 13.12 3.59 4.19
CA ASP A 147 14.45 3.18 4.59
C ASP A 147 14.42 2.28 5.84
N GLN A 148 15.60 1.81 6.27
CA GLN A 148 15.75 0.94 7.46
C GLN A 148 15.30 1.60 8.78
N HIS A 149 15.11 2.91 8.79
CA HIS A 149 14.69 3.68 9.95
C HIS A 149 13.21 4.10 9.88
N GLY A 150 12.48 3.69 8.85
CA GLY A 150 11.07 4.01 8.64
C GLY A 150 10.80 5.36 7.97
N TYR A 151 11.83 6.06 7.47
CA TYR A 151 11.64 7.27 6.70
C TYR A 151 11.25 6.95 5.26
N PRO A 152 10.24 7.62 4.68
CA PRO A 152 9.91 7.47 3.29
C PRO A 152 11.11 7.75 2.36
N LEU A 153 11.22 6.97 1.31
CA LEU A 153 12.14 7.23 0.22
C LEU A 153 11.44 8.03 -0.87
N ILE A 154 12.14 9.01 -1.40
CA ILE A 154 11.63 9.93 -2.42
C ILE A 154 12.56 9.95 -3.63
N PRO A 155 12.07 10.31 -4.82
CA PRO A 155 12.93 10.52 -5.98
C PRO A 155 14.00 11.59 -5.69
N ASP A 156 15.24 11.31 -6.09
CA ASP A 156 16.35 12.27 -6.00
C ASP A 156 16.16 13.40 -7.03
N SER A 157 15.31 14.34 -6.68
CA SER A 157 14.94 15.50 -7.50
C SER A 157 14.80 16.73 -6.61
N VAL A 158 15.41 17.81 -7.03
CA VAL A 158 15.37 19.10 -6.30
C VAL A 158 13.93 19.55 -6.11
N SER A 159 13.12 19.54 -7.17
CA SER A 159 11.72 19.99 -7.11
C SER A 159 10.90 19.14 -6.13
N TYR A 160 11.18 17.84 -6.05
CA TYR A 160 10.49 16.94 -5.14
C TYR A 160 10.85 17.22 -3.67
N SER A 161 12.14 17.37 -3.42
CA SER A 161 12.66 17.69 -2.09
C SER A 161 12.18 19.06 -1.61
N GLU A 162 12.15 20.06 -2.50
CA GLU A 162 11.63 21.39 -2.17
C GLU A 162 10.12 21.39 -1.89
N ALA A 163 9.33 20.63 -2.64
CA ALA A 163 7.89 20.52 -2.38
C ALA A 163 7.62 19.97 -0.98
N ILE A 164 8.34 18.92 -0.58
CA ILE A 164 8.23 18.34 0.77
C ILE A 164 8.74 19.32 1.82
N TYR A 165 9.88 19.96 1.58
CA TYR A 165 10.46 20.97 2.47
C TYR A 165 9.42 22.05 2.81
N TRP A 166 8.86 22.70 1.80
CA TRP A 166 7.87 23.76 2.00
C TRP A 166 6.58 23.27 2.63
N TYR A 167 6.17 22.04 2.35
CA TYR A 167 5.02 21.44 3.01
C TYR A 167 5.24 21.28 4.52
N ILE A 168 6.42 20.78 4.92
CA ILE A 168 6.78 20.65 6.34
C ILE A 168 6.83 22.04 7.00
N VAL A 169 7.49 23.00 6.38
CA VAL A 169 7.56 24.38 6.91
C VAL A 169 6.16 24.98 7.09
N MET A 170 5.25 24.78 6.14
CA MET A 170 3.87 25.23 6.24
C MET A 170 3.13 24.58 7.42
N LYS A 171 3.38 23.32 7.71
CA LYS A 171 2.76 22.62 8.84
C LYS A 171 3.29 23.06 10.20
N MET A 172 4.49 23.62 10.25
CA MET A 172 5.13 24.11 11.47
C MET A 172 4.69 25.53 11.85
N THR A 173 4.19 26.29 10.89
CA THR A 173 3.67 27.66 11.10
C THR A 173 2.19 27.67 11.46
#